data_6b4dace701459223c37bda60c585d612
#
_entry.id   6b4dace701459223c37bda60c585d612
#
_cell.length_a   1.000
_cell.length_b   1.000
_cell.length_c   1.000
_cell.angle_alpha   90.00
_cell.angle_beta   90.00
_cell.angle_gamma   90.00
#
_symmetry.space_group_name_H-M   'P 1'
#
loop_
_entity.id
_entity.type
_entity.pdbx_description
1 polymer ?
#
loop_
_entity_poly.entity_id
_entity_poly.type
_entity_poly.pdbx_seq_one_letter_code
_entity_poly.pdbx_strand_id
1 'polypeptide(L)'
;MTLLRRLLVFTAALALLPAAVLAQPSKVYRVGLVSVGAPDTGVLGAGMTRNFAQRGYVEGGNIVFERRAAQGKPERLPELIDELVARHVDVIITQGYPAAMAAKERAGHTPIVVTLSGDPVATGLAASLAHPGGNITGVSEIASELSAKRLALLKEAVPGVRAVAVLWNADDFGMSLRYQAAEMEARRAGIMIMPLGVHAPDDFDTAFAEMTKKPPDAILMVTDILTVLNRKRVIDFAAEHRLPAIYEYAYLTQDGGLMSYGPDVAAIFDRAAGLADRILKGANPADLPLELPTHFELAVNLKTAKALDLTLPEAILVQADSVVE
;
A
#
# COMPACT_ATOMS: atom_id res chain seq x y z
N MET A 1 28.38 42.32 80.36
CA MET A 1 28.80 42.23 78.98
C MET A 1 29.28 40.81 78.75
N THR A 2 28.72 40.09 77.78
CA THR A 2 29.10 38.71 77.22
C THR A 2 28.03 37.62 77.43
N LEU A 3 26.83 37.86 76.92
CA LEU A 3 25.85 36.77 76.77
C LEU A 3 25.08 36.86 75.47
N LEU A 4 25.71 37.41 74.41
CA LEU A 4 25.04 37.66 73.13
C LEU A 4 25.82 37.16 71.90
N ARG A 5 26.55 36.05 72.04
CA ARG A 5 27.40 35.54 70.94
C ARG A 5 27.36 34.03 70.70
N ARG A 6 26.33 33.32 71.20
CA ARG A 6 26.19 31.86 70.99
C ARG A 6 24.86 31.41 70.34
N LEU A 7 24.20 32.28 69.63
CA LEU A 7 22.89 31.95 69.00
C LEU A 7 22.85 32.34 67.52
N LEU A 8 23.77 31.82 66.70
CA LEU A 8 23.74 32.03 65.25
C LEU A 8 24.65 31.03 64.53
N VAL A 9 24.50 29.73 64.75
CA VAL A 9 24.97 28.69 63.84
C VAL A 9 24.00 27.49 63.92
N PHE A 10 22.74 27.73 63.65
CA PHE A 10 21.77 26.68 63.33
C PHE A 10 21.00 27.14 62.10
N THR A 11 21.72 27.26 60.97
CA THR A 11 21.07 27.57 59.70
C THR A 11 21.39 26.50 58.72
N ALA A 12 20.32 25.83 58.29
CA ALA A 12 20.12 25.35 56.95
C ALA A 12 21.07 24.27 56.41
N ALA A 13 21.00 23.07 56.98
CA ALA A 13 21.15 21.87 56.20
C ALA A 13 19.77 21.54 55.62
N LEU A 14 19.26 22.38 54.70
CA LEU A 14 18.10 22.04 53.88
C LEU A 14 18.58 20.97 52.90
N ALA A 15 18.29 19.72 53.21
CA ALA A 15 18.56 18.57 52.40
C ALA A 15 18.00 18.79 50.99
N LEU A 16 18.87 18.95 50.00
CA LEU A 16 18.58 18.73 48.59
C LEU A 16 18.28 17.23 48.43
N LEU A 17 17.03 16.84 48.71
CA LEU A 17 16.52 15.56 48.22
C LEU A 17 16.48 15.69 46.69
N PRO A 18 17.20 14.86 45.97
CA PRO A 18 16.99 14.77 44.52
C PRO A 18 15.52 14.40 44.35
N ALA A 19 14.73 15.30 43.75
CA ALA A 19 13.41 14.94 43.24
C ALA A 19 13.66 13.79 42.26
N ALA A 20 13.48 12.56 42.75
CA ALA A 20 13.34 11.43 41.84
C ALA A 20 12.12 11.78 40.97
N VAL A 21 12.39 12.29 39.77
CA VAL A 21 11.40 12.36 38.70
C VAL A 21 10.98 10.91 38.49
N LEU A 22 9.87 10.54 39.12
CA LEU A 22 9.19 9.29 38.80
C LEU A 22 8.85 9.43 37.32
N ALA A 23 9.69 8.87 36.46
CA ALA A 23 9.38 8.71 35.04
C ALA A 23 8.06 7.96 34.99
N GLN A 24 6.98 8.67 34.64
CA GLN A 24 5.71 8.03 34.35
C GLN A 24 6.02 6.89 33.37
N PRO A 25 5.49 5.68 33.61
CA PRO A 25 5.69 4.60 32.66
C PRO A 25 5.25 5.11 31.29
N SER A 26 6.18 5.20 30.36
CA SER A 26 5.89 5.67 29.01
C SER A 26 4.82 4.73 28.43
N LYS A 27 3.72 5.30 27.96
CA LYS A 27 2.63 4.53 27.33
C LYS A 27 3.24 3.64 26.24
N VAL A 28 2.99 2.35 26.31
CA VAL A 28 3.34 1.40 25.23
C VAL A 28 2.15 1.33 24.30
N TYR A 29 2.32 1.83 23.10
CA TYR A 29 1.29 1.80 22.07
C TYR A 29 1.18 0.42 21.41
N ARG A 30 -0.03 0.05 21.00
CA ARG A 30 -0.30 -1.18 20.27
C ARG A 30 -0.82 -0.83 18.89
N VAL A 31 -0.13 -1.27 17.83
CA VAL A 31 -0.51 -1.02 16.44
C VAL A 31 -0.82 -2.34 15.76
N GLY A 32 -2.06 -2.52 15.31
CA GLY A 32 -2.47 -3.65 14.49
C GLY A 32 -2.03 -3.45 13.05
N LEU A 33 -1.36 -4.42 12.46
CA LEU A 33 -1.03 -4.46 11.04
C LEU A 33 -1.76 -5.64 10.42
N VAL A 34 -2.59 -5.41 9.39
CA VAL A 34 -3.37 -6.48 8.76
C VAL A 34 -3.34 -6.39 7.25
N SER A 35 -3.14 -7.55 6.61
CA SER A 35 -3.12 -7.69 5.15
C SER A 35 -3.65 -9.07 4.71
N VAL A 36 -3.96 -9.21 3.42
CA VAL A 36 -4.25 -10.52 2.83
C VAL A 36 -2.97 -11.36 2.66
N GLY A 37 -1.82 -10.74 2.53
CA GLY A 37 -0.53 -11.39 2.25
C GLY A 37 0.06 -12.18 3.42
N ALA A 38 1.39 -12.23 3.48
CA ALA A 38 2.14 -12.88 4.56
C ALA A 38 2.50 -11.89 5.69
N PRO A 39 2.54 -12.35 6.96
CA PRO A 39 2.69 -11.43 8.11
C PRO A 39 4.09 -10.80 8.23
N ASP A 40 5.14 -11.58 7.99
CA ASP A 40 6.52 -11.18 8.35
C ASP A 40 7.37 -10.77 7.14
N THR A 41 7.00 -11.18 5.94
CA THR A 41 7.74 -10.89 4.70
C THR A 41 7.09 -9.80 3.86
N GLY A 42 5.94 -9.29 4.31
CA GLY A 42 5.18 -8.28 3.61
C GLY A 42 5.82 -6.90 3.73
N VAL A 43 5.73 -6.13 2.66
CA VAL A 43 6.19 -4.73 2.57
C VAL A 43 5.57 -3.88 3.69
N LEU A 44 4.34 -4.20 4.13
CA LEU A 44 3.65 -3.53 5.23
C LEU A 44 4.42 -3.65 6.55
N GLY A 45 4.76 -4.86 6.98
CA GLY A 45 5.40 -5.09 8.29
C GLY A 45 6.76 -4.40 8.41
N ALA A 46 7.66 -4.67 7.46
CA ALA A 46 9.00 -4.08 7.44
C ALA A 46 8.97 -2.56 7.21
N GLY A 47 8.09 -2.08 6.31
CA GLY A 47 7.90 -0.67 6.03
C GLY A 47 7.41 0.10 7.26
N MET A 48 6.36 -0.40 7.92
CA MET A 48 5.81 0.25 9.11
C MET A 48 6.81 0.27 10.27
N THR A 49 7.49 -0.84 10.58
CA THR A 49 8.51 -0.87 11.63
C THR A 49 9.58 0.21 11.42
N ARG A 50 10.09 0.35 10.19
CA ARG A 50 11.08 1.37 9.83
C ARG A 50 10.54 2.79 9.99
N ASN A 51 9.33 3.04 9.46
CA ASN A 51 8.73 4.38 9.47
C ASN A 51 8.35 4.83 10.89
N PHE A 52 7.91 3.93 11.75
CA PHE A 52 7.69 4.22 13.17
C PHE A 52 9.00 4.45 13.92
N ALA A 53 10.08 3.69 13.60
CA ALA A 53 11.39 3.92 14.19
C ALA A 53 11.94 5.33 13.90
N GLN A 54 11.74 5.85 12.67
CA GLN A 54 12.09 7.22 12.31
C GLN A 54 11.32 8.29 13.10
N ARG A 55 10.17 7.92 13.68
CA ARG A 55 9.32 8.77 14.54
C ARG A 55 9.58 8.59 16.04
N GLY A 56 10.65 7.84 16.39
CA GLY A 56 11.06 7.63 17.78
C GLY A 56 10.36 6.46 18.49
N TYR A 57 9.67 5.59 17.75
CA TYR A 57 9.10 4.38 18.31
C TYR A 57 10.09 3.22 18.23
N VAL A 58 10.19 2.45 19.33
CA VAL A 58 11.08 1.28 19.44
C VAL A 58 10.22 0.06 19.75
N GLU A 59 10.19 -0.90 18.83
CA GLU A 59 9.44 -2.14 19.03
C GLU A 59 9.95 -2.91 20.25
N GLY A 60 9.02 -3.33 21.12
CA GLY A 60 9.34 -3.93 22.42
C GLY A 60 9.69 -2.92 23.52
N GLY A 61 9.85 -1.63 23.18
CA GLY A 61 10.04 -0.52 24.13
C GLY A 61 8.75 0.25 24.35
N ASN A 62 8.46 1.21 23.46
CA ASN A 62 7.29 2.08 23.57
C ASN A 62 6.19 1.77 22.54
N ILE A 63 6.38 0.75 21.67
CA ILE A 63 5.40 0.27 20.70
C ILE A 63 5.45 -1.26 20.58
N VAL A 64 4.28 -1.86 20.32
CA VAL A 64 4.10 -3.27 19.96
C VAL A 64 3.31 -3.35 18.67
N PHE A 65 3.80 -4.11 17.69
CA PHE A 65 3.06 -4.41 16.46
C PHE A 65 2.38 -5.77 16.57
N GLU A 66 1.06 -5.75 16.52
CA GLU A 66 0.21 -6.94 16.43
C GLU A 66 -0.01 -7.25 14.94
N ARG A 67 0.82 -8.12 14.37
CA ARG A 67 0.79 -8.44 12.94
C ARG A 67 -0.20 -9.57 12.66
N ARG A 68 -1.08 -9.38 11.67
CA ARG A 68 -2.05 -10.37 11.20
C ARG A 68 -2.01 -10.45 9.68
N ALA A 69 -2.10 -11.67 9.16
CA ALA A 69 -2.15 -11.89 7.73
C ALA A 69 -3.06 -13.06 7.37
N ALA A 70 -3.86 -12.86 6.35
CA ALA A 70 -4.82 -13.86 5.89
C ALA A 70 -4.18 -14.96 5.04
N GLN A 71 -2.91 -14.82 4.64
CA GLN A 71 -2.15 -15.82 3.87
C GLN A 71 -2.85 -16.20 2.54
N GLY A 72 -3.31 -15.19 1.80
CA GLY A 72 -4.02 -15.37 0.55
C GLY A 72 -5.50 -15.76 0.70
N LYS A 73 -6.05 -15.77 1.92
CA LYS A 73 -7.42 -16.17 2.24
C LYS A 73 -8.21 -15.00 2.82
N PRO A 74 -8.78 -14.11 2.00
CA PRO A 74 -9.46 -12.90 2.46
C PRO A 74 -10.64 -13.18 3.41
N GLU A 75 -11.26 -14.35 3.32
CA GLU A 75 -12.33 -14.79 4.22
C GLU A 75 -11.91 -14.88 5.70
N ARG A 76 -10.62 -14.90 6.01
CA ARG A 76 -10.08 -14.87 7.37
C ARG A 76 -9.99 -13.46 7.97
N LEU A 77 -10.08 -12.42 7.16
CA LEU A 77 -9.88 -11.05 7.60
C LEU A 77 -10.81 -10.62 8.74
N PRO A 78 -12.12 -10.93 8.73
CA PRO A 78 -13.02 -10.57 9.84
C PRO A 78 -12.53 -11.11 11.19
N GLU A 79 -12.12 -12.38 11.27
CA GLU A 79 -11.58 -12.99 12.49
C GLU A 79 -10.28 -12.29 12.94
N LEU A 80 -9.38 -12.00 12.00
CA LEU A 80 -8.10 -11.33 12.30
C LEU A 80 -8.30 -9.91 12.82
N ILE A 81 -9.32 -9.19 12.34
CA ILE A 81 -9.69 -7.88 12.87
C ILE A 81 -10.25 -8.02 14.30
N ASP A 82 -11.13 -9.00 14.54
CA ASP A 82 -11.67 -9.26 15.88
C ASP A 82 -10.55 -9.58 16.89
N GLU A 83 -9.53 -10.34 16.49
CA GLU A 83 -8.34 -10.57 17.31
C GLU A 83 -7.60 -9.28 17.66
N LEU A 84 -7.40 -8.37 16.69
CA LEU A 84 -6.75 -7.08 16.92
C LEU A 84 -7.55 -6.21 17.89
N VAL A 85 -8.87 -6.16 17.73
CA VAL A 85 -9.78 -5.43 18.65
C VAL A 85 -9.70 -6.03 20.06
N ALA A 86 -9.71 -7.36 20.20
CA ALA A 86 -9.56 -8.04 21.48
C ALA A 86 -8.19 -7.80 22.16
N ARG A 87 -7.16 -7.47 21.38
CA ARG A 87 -5.84 -7.05 21.88
C ARG A 87 -5.78 -5.57 22.29
N HIS A 88 -6.88 -4.83 22.16
CA HIS A 88 -6.99 -3.40 22.46
C HIS A 88 -5.92 -2.59 21.73
N VAL A 89 -5.77 -2.78 20.42
CA VAL A 89 -4.86 -1.96 19.61
C VAL A 89 -5.34 -0.51 19.57
N ASP A 90 -4.40 0.43 19.62
CA ASP A 90 -4.69 1.87 19.59
C ASP A 90 -5.05 2.34 18.16
N VAL A 91 -4.56 1.64 17.14
CA VAL A 91 -4.84 1.89 15.72
C VAL A 91 -4.64 0.61 14.89
N ILE A 92 -5.44 0.42 13.85
CA ILE A 92 -5.28 -0.65 12.85
C ILE A 92 -4.80 -0.02 11.55
N ILE A 93 -3.71 -0.53 10.99
CA ILE A 93 -3.23 -0.16 9.65
C ILE A 93 -3.50 -1.33 8.73
N THR A 94 -4.23 -1.08 7.64
CA THR A 94 -4.62 -2.11 6.68
C THR A 94 -3.84 -1.97 5.38
N GLN A 95 -3.61 -3.08 4.70
CA GLN A 95 -3.09 -3.10 3.34
C GLN A 95 -4.07 -3.81 2.41
N GLY A 96 -4.52 -3.10 1.37
CA GLY A 96 -5.46 -3.59 0.38
C GLY A 96 -6.92 -3.37 0.75
N TYR A 97 -7.76 -3.35 -0.28
CA TYR A 97 -9.20 -3.11 -0.14
C TYR A 97 -9.92 -4.13 0.75
N PRO A 98 -9.71 -5.46 0.61
CA PRO A 98 -10.41 -6.43 1.45
C PRO A 98 -10.12 -6.26 2.94
N ALA A 99 -8.85 -5.97 3.31
CA ALA A 99 -8.49 -5.75 4.71
C ALA A 99 -9.09 -4.44 5.25
N ALA A 100 -9.16 -3.39 4.43
CA ALA A 100 -9.78 -2.13 4.79
C ALA A 100 -11.30 -2.27 5.01
N MET A 101 -11.99 -3.03 4.17
CA MET A 101 -13.42 -3.32 4.34
C MET A 101 -13.70 -4.13 5.58
N ALA A 102 -12.96 -5.22 5.81
CA ALA A 102 -13.10 -6.01 7.03
C ALA A 102 -12.87 -5.17 8.30
N ALA A 103 -11.87 -4.27 8.29
CA ALA A 103 -11.63 -3.36 9.40
C ALA A 103 -12.79 -2.36 9.57
N LYS A 104 -13.32 -1.78 8.48
CA LYS A 104 -14.48 -0.89 8.53
C LYS A 104 -15.69 -1.54 9.20
N GLU A 105 -15.94 -2.81 8.91
CA GLU A 105 -17.10 -3.55 9.41
C GLU A 105 -16.92 -4.04 10.85
N ARG A 106 -15.69 -4.37 11.27
CA ARG A 106 -15.40 -5.12 12.50
C ARG A 106 -14.65 -4.33 13.58
N ALA A 107 -13.91 -3.28 13.22
CA ALA A 107 -13.05 -2.59 14.19
C ALA A 107 -13.80 -1.71 15.21
N GLY A 108 -15.12 -1.54 15.06
CA GLY A 108 -15.95 -0.71 15.97
C GLY A 108 -15.45 0.73 15.97
N HIS A 109 -14.95 1.20 17.11
CA HIS A 109 -14.42 2.56 17.26
C HIS A 109 -12.88 2.62 17.13
N THR A 110 -12.20 1.49 16.97
CA THR A 110 -10.74 1.48 16.81
C THR A 110 -10.36 2.26 15.56
N PRO A 111 -9.45 3.24 15.63
CA PRO A 111 -8.98 4.00 14.47
C PRO A 111 -8.39 3.11 13.38
N ILE A 112 -8.65 3.44 12.12
CA ILE A 112 -8.20 2.70 10.96
C ILE A 112 -7.43 3.64 10.03
N VAL A 113 -6.22 3.22 9.64
CA VAL A 113 -5.41 3.88 8.61
C VAL A 113 -5.31 2.93 7.41
N VAL A 114 -5.94 3.30 6.29
CA VAL A 114 -5.95 2.47 5.09
C VAL A 114 -4.77 2.78 4.18
N THR A 115 -4.17 1.73 3.61
CA THR A 115 -3.09 1.81 2.62
C THR A 115 -3.34 0.84 1.47
N LEU A 116 -2.88 1.19 0.27
CA LEU A 116 -2.98 0.35 -0.93
C LEU A 116 -4.40 -0.21 -1.14
N SER A 117 -5.43 0.60 -0.80
CA SER A 117 -6.84 0.22 -0.89
C SER A 117 -7.55 0.80 -2.14
N GLY A 118 -6.78 1.37 -3.05
CA GLY A 118 -7.29 1.96 -4.30
C GLY A 118 -7.93 3.32 -4.08
N ASP A 119 -9.20 3.43 -4.48
CA ASP A 119 -10.01 4.65 -4.39
C ASP A 119 -11.02 4.55 -3.24
N PRO A 120 -10.66 4.93 -2.00
CA PRO A 120 -11.51 4.71 -0.83
C PRO A 120 -12.91 5.33 -0.91
N VAL A 121 -13.06 6.41 -1.67
CA VAL A 121 -14.39 7.04 -1.88
C VAL A 121 -15.21 6.23 -2.89
N ALA A 122 -14.63 5.84 -4.01
CA ALA A 122 -15.32 5.07 -5.05
C ALA A 122 -15.72 3.66 -4.56
N THR A 123 -14.91 3.07 -3.67
CA THR A 123 -15.19 1.76 -3.06
C THR A 123 -16.14 1.83 -1.86
N GLY A 124 -16.53 3.03 -1.43
CA GLY A 124 -17.40 3.23 -0.26
C GLY A 124 -16.68 3.04 1.09
N LEU A 125 -15.35 2.95 1.12
CA LEU A 125 -14.58 2.94 2.37
C LEU A 125 -14.72 4.24 3.14
N ALA A 126 -14.72 5.38 2.44
CA ALA A 126 -14.81 6.71 3.00
C ALA A 126 -15.88 7.56 2.31
N ALA A 127 -16.45 8.53 3.02
CA ALA A 127 -17.48 9.42 2.49
C ALA A 127 -16.89 10.43 1.48
N SER A 128 -15.71 10.98 1.78
CA SER A 128 -14.96 11.87 0.89
C SER A 128 -13.47 11.88 1.27
N LEU A 129 -12.63 12.45 0.42
CA LEU A 129 -11.19 12.59 0.72
C LEU A 129 -10.97 13.58 1.88
N ALA A 130 -11.68 14.72 1.89
CA ALA A 130 -11.50 15.75 2.91
C ALA A 130 -12.10 15.35 4.26
N HIS A 131 -13.20 14.62 4.25
CA HIS A 131 -13.91 14.16 5.45
C HIS A 131 -14.24 12.67 5.26
N PRO A 132 -13.29 11.77 5.59
CA PRO A 132 -13.49 10.34 5.40
C PRO A 132 -14.66 9.78 6.19
N GLY A 133 -14.92 10.35 7.35
CA GLY A 133 -16.02 9.96 8.25
C GLY A 133 -15.66 8.78 9.15
N GLY A 134 -16.39 8.65 10.25
CA GLY A 134 -16.19 7.55 11.20
C GLY A 134 -14.79 7.54 11.83
N ASN A 135 -14.18 6.36 11.85
CA ASN A 135 -12.86 6.11 12.43
C ASN A 135 -11.77 5.83 11.37
N ILE A 136 -12.00 6.20 10.11
CA ILE A 136 -11.13 5.88 8.98
C ILE A 136 -10.38 7.12 8.51
N THR A 137 -9.07 6.96 8.25
CA THR A 137 -8.22 7.85 7.47
C THR A 137 -7.21 7.00 6.69
N GLY A 138 -6.27 7.59 5.98
CA GLY A 138 -5.22 6.85 5.27
C GLY A 138 -4.75 7.53 4.00
N VAL A 139 -4.26 6.73 3.05
CA VAL A 139 -3.73 7.21 1.78
C VAL A 139 -4.52 6.58 0.64
N SER A 140 -5.14 7.42 -0.21
CA SER A 140 -5.75 7.00 -1.47
C SER A 140 -4.69 6.88 -2.55
N GLU A 141 -4.86 5.94 -3.48
CA GLU A 141 -3.90 5.75 -4.59
C GLU A 141 -4.38 6.38 -5.90
N ILE A 142 -5.61 6.92 -5.97
CA ILE A 142 -6.26 7.34 -7.24
C ILE A 142 -6.14 6.26 -8.33
N ALA A 143 -6.33 5.02 -7.93
CA ALA A 143 -5.91 3.85 -8.68
C ALA A 143 -6.64 3.66 -10.01
N SER A 144 -7.91 4.07 -10.07
CA SER A 144 -8.70 4.02 -11.32
C SER A 144 -8.16 4.99 -12.37
N GLU A 145 -7.81 6.22 -11.98
CA GLU A 145 -7.19 7.19 -12.90
C GLU A 145 -5.83 6.69 -13.40
N LEU A 146 -5.03 6.08 -12.51
CA LEU A 146 -3.75 5.50 -12.87
C LEU A 146 -3.88 4.30 -13.81
N SER A 147 -4.94 3.50 -13.72
CA SER A 147 -5.19 2.40 -14.66
C SER A 147 -5.43 2.90 -16.08
N ALA A 148 -6.20 3.97 -16.24
CA ALA A 148 -6.36 4.63 -17.54
C ALA A 148 -5.02 5.19 -18.06
N LYS A 149 -4.22 5.83 -17.19
CA LYS A 149 -2.90 6.36 -17.55
C LYS A 149 -1.92 5.24 -17.95
N ARG A 150 -1.93 4.09 -17.26
CA ARG A 150 -1.11 2.91 -17.64
C ARG A 150 -1.44 2.43 -19.04
N LEU A 151 -2.73 2.34 -19.38
CA LEU A 151 -3.11 1.95 -20.75
C LEU A 151 -2.62 2.95 -21.78
N ALA A 152 -2.72 4.25 -21.51
CA ALA A 152 -2.20 5.29 -22.39
C ALA A 152 -0.67 5.19 -22.58
N LEU A 153 0.08 4.97 -21.49
CA LEU A 153 1.53 4.75 -21.53
C LEU A 153 1.90 3.48 -22.29
N LEU A 154 1.14 2.39 -22.12
CA LEU A 154 1.35 1.16 -22.88
C LEU A 154 1.15 1.38 -24.38
N LYS A 155 0.11 2.14 -24.76
CA LYS A 155 -0.13 2.52 -26.15
C LYS A 155 1.00 3.38 -26.73
N GLU A 156 1.57 4.28 -25.93
CA GLU A 156 2.71 5.11 -26.32
C GLU A 156 3.97 4.26 -26.47
N ALA A 157 4.23 3.33 -25.54
CA ALA A 157 5.40 2.47 -25.53
C ALA A 157 5.38 1.41 -26.64
N VAL A 158 4.20 0.98 -27.09
CA VAL A 158 3.99 -0.07 -28.10
C VAL A 158 3.20 0.49 -29.27
N PRO A 159 3.87 1.15 -30.23
CA PRO A 159 3.20 1.71 -31.40
C PRO A 159 2.44 0.63 -32.18
N GLY A 160 1.16 0.89 -32.46
CA GLY A 160 0.32 -0.04 -33.21
C GLY A 160 -0.43 -1.08 -32.38
N VAL A 161 -0.35 -1.03 -31.03
CA VAL A 161 -1.15 -1.89 -30.14
C VAL A 161 -2.65 -1.71 -30.42
N ARG A 162 -3.36 -2.82 -30.62
CA ARG A 162 -4.79 -2.88 -30.96
C ARG A 162 -5.59 -3.76 -30.01
N ALA A 163 -4.94 -4.69 -29.34
CA ALA A 163 -5.56 -5.61 -28.40
C ALA A 163 -4.70 -5.74 -27.13
N VAL A 164 -5.30 -5.48 -25.97
CA VAL A 164 -4.63 -5.57 -24.67
C VAL A 164 -5.38 -6.56 -23.79
N ALA A 165 -4.66 -7.56 -23.27
CA ALA A 165 -5.17 -8.40 -22.20
C ALA A 165 -5.11 -7.63 -20.89
N VAL A 166 -6.24 -7.51 -20.20
CA VAL A 166 -6.28 -6.93 -18.86
C VAL A 166 -6.52 -8.05 -17.86
N LEU A 167 -5.54 -8.27 -16.98
CA LEU A 167 -5.56 -9.31 -15.96
C LEU A 167 -5.82 -8.67 -14.60
N TRP A 168 -6.86 -9.11 -13.88
CA TRP A 168 -7.21 -8.57 -12.57
C TRP A 168 -7.89 -9.61 -11.68
N ASN A 169 -7.87 -9.40 -10.36
CA ASN A 169 -8.66 -10.17 -9.41
C ASN A 169 -10.13 -9.74 -9.50
N ALA A 170 -11.00 -10.61 -10.02
CA ALA A 170 -12.41 -10.30 -10.25
C ALA A 170 -13.25 -10.34 -8.96
N ASP A 171 -12.76 -10.96 -7.89
CA ASP A 171 -13.43 -10.98 -6.58
C ASP A 171 -13.14 -9.71 -5.76
N ASP A 172 -12.17 -8.89 -6.17
CA ASP A 172 -11.89 -7.62 -5.52
C ASP A 172 -12.59 -6.46 -6.26
N PHE A 173 -13.53 -5.83 -5.55
CA PHE A 173 -14.29 -4.71 -6.13
C PHE A 173 -13.40 -3.52 -6.52
N GLY A 174 -12.37 -3.22 -5.73
CA GLY A 174 -11.40 -2.17 -6.05
C GLY A 174 -10.64 -2.46 -7.34
N MET A 175 -10.28 -3.74 -7.59
CA MET A 175 -9.61 -4.17 -8.82
C MET A 175 -10.56 -4.11 -10.01
N SER A 176 -11.83 -4.45 -9.82
CA SER A 176 -12.86 -4.32 -10.85
C SER A 176 -13.09 -2.88 -11.29
N LEU A 177 -13.02 -1.90 -10.37
CA LEU A 177 -13.07 -0.48 -10.74
C LEU A 177 -11.84 -0.05 -11.58
N ARG A 178 -10.66 -0.56 -11.25
CA ARG A 178 -9.43 -0.30 -12.03
C ARG A 178 -9.52 -0.91 -13.43
N TYR A 179 -10.04 -2.14 -13.54
CA TYR A 179 -10.32 -2.77 -14.84
C TYR A 179 -11.30 -1.92 -15.67
N GLN A 180 -12.42 -1.48 -15.08
CA GLN A 180 -13.41 -0.65 -15.77
C GLN A 180 -12.81 0.68 -16.27
N ALA A 181 -11.95 1.31 -15.48
CA ALA A 181 -11.25 2.53 -15.89
C ALA A 181 -10.32 2.29 -17.09
N ALA A 182 -9.56 1.19 -17.10
CA ALA A 182 -8.74 0.79 -18.23
C ALA A 182 -9.61 0.47 -19.48
N GLU A 183 -10.74 -0.22 -19.29
CA GLU A 183 -11.67 -0.52 -20.38
C GLU A 183 -12.30 0.76 -21.00
N MET A 184 -12.66 1.72 -20.18
CA MET A 184 -13.17 3.01 -20.68
C MET A 184 -12.11 3.76 -21.50
N GLU A 185 -10.87 3.77 -21.05
CA GLU A 185 -9.77 4.39 -21.79
C GLU A 185 -9.46 3.63 -23.08
N ALA A 186 -9.50 2.30 -23.06
CA ALA A 186 -9.33 1.48 -24.25
C ALA A 186 -10.36 1.82 -25.35
N ARG A 187 -11.62 1.98 -24.98
CA ARG A 187 -12.68 2.39 -25.92
C ARG A 187 -12.38 3.76 -26.55
N ARG A 188 -11.90 4.73 -25.77
CA ARG A 188 -11.49 6.06 -26.27
C ARG A 188 -10.29 5.97 -27.20
N ALA A 189 -9.35 5.10 -26.87
CA ALA A 189 -8.11 4.90 -27.61
C ALA A 189 -8.25 3.99 -28.85
N GLY A 190 -9.43 3.36 -29.06
CA GLY A 190 -9.65 2.38 -30.12
C GLY A 190 -8.94 1.05 -29.92
N ILE A 191 -8.69 0.67 -28.67
CA ILE A 191 -8.02 -0.59 -28.27
C ILE A 191 -9.10 -1.60 -27.86
N MET A 192 -8.98 -2.84 -28.34
CA MET A 192 -9.79 -3.97 -27.89
C MET A 192 -9.25 -4.48 -26.55
N ILE A 193 -10.14 -4.71 -25.58
CA ILE A 193 -9.77 -5.38 -24.34
C ILE A 193 -10.10 -6.87 -24.43
N MET A 194 -9.12 -7.70 -24.03
CA MET A 194 -9.33 -9.09 -23.66
C MET A 194 -9.45 -9.15 -22.14
N PRO A 195 -10.65 -9.30 -21.59
CA PRO A 195 -10.85 -9.31 -20.15
C PRO A 195 -10.44 -10.68 -19.56
N LEU A 196 -9.49 -10.70 -18.62
CA LEU A 196 -8.99 -11.90 -17.96
C LEU A 196 -9.13 -11.73 -16.44
N GLY A 197 -10.38 -11.83 -15.96
CA GLY A 197 -10.68 -11.85 -14.53
C GLY A 197 -10.29 -13.19 -13.92
N VAL A 198 -9.45 -13.18 -12.89
CA VAL A 198 -9.03 -14.36 -12.12
C VAL A 198 -9.61 -14.29 -10.72
N HIS A 199 -9.95 -15.43 -10.14
CA HIS A 199 -10.52 -15.59 -8.79
C HIS A 199 -9.57 -16.38 -7.88
N ALA A 200 -8.75 -17.25 -8.47
CA ALA A 200 -7.83 -18.14 -7.77
C ALA A 200 -6.53 -18.32 -8.54
N PRO A 201 -5.45 -18.85 -7.90
CA PRO A 201 -4.17 -19.09 -8.58
C PRO A 201 -4.27 -19.99 -9.81
N ASP A 202 -5.21 -20.94 -9.84
CA ASP A 202 -5.36 -21.88 -10.96
C ASP A 202 -5.98 -21.22 -12.20
N ASP A 203 -6.70 -20.10 -12.04
CA ASP A 203 -7.32 -19.38 -13.16
C ASP A 203 -6.28 -18.73 -14.08
N PHE A 204 -5.05 -18.52 -13.59
CA PHE A 204 -3.96 -17.99 -14.42
C PHE A 204 -3.62 -18.93 -15.58
N ASP A 205 -3.72 -20.25 -15.40
CA ASP A 205 -3.48 -21.22 -16.47
C ASP A 205 -4.53 -21.08 -17.59
N THR A 206 -5.79 -20.86 -17.21
CA THR A 206 -6.87 -20.58 -18.15
C THR A 206 -6.64 -19.25 -18.89
N ALA A 207 -6.26 -18.20 -18.16
CA ALA A 207 -5.96 -16.89 -18.73
C ALA A 207 -4.79 -16.95 -19.73
N PHE A 208 -3.74 -17.71 -19.43
CA PHE A 208 -2.59 -17.92 -20.31
C PHE A 208 -2.99 -18.74 -21.54
N ALA A 209 -3.81 -19.77 -21.38
CA ALA A 209 -4.32 -20.55 -22.50
C ALA A 209 -5.18 -19.70 -23.46
N GLU A 210 -6.00 -18.79 -22.95
CA GLU A 210 -6.78 -17.86 -23.76
C GLU A 210 -5.89 -16.88 -24.53
N MET A 211 -4.86 -16.30 -23.90
CA MET A 211 -3.89 -15.45 -24.57
C MET A 211 -3.07 -16.21 -25.63
N THR A 212 -2.75 -17.47 -25.38
CA THR A 212 -2.05 -18.32 -26.37
C THR A 212 -2.93 -18.60 -27.58
N LYS A 213 -4.22 -18.89 -27.36
CA LYS A 213 -5.21 -19.16 -28.44
C LYS A 213 -5.52 -17.93 -29.27
N LYS A 214 -5.61 -16.76 -28.64
CA LYS A 214 -5.88 -15.46 -29.26
C LYS A 214 -4.89 -14.44 -28.73
N PRO A 215 -3.67 -14.37 -29.30
CA PRO A 215 -2.63 -13.50 -28.77
C PRO A 215 -3.05 -12.03 -28.75
N PRO A 216 -2.96 -11.35 -27.58
CA PRO A 216 -3.06 -9.89 -27.51
C PRO A 216 -1.74 -9.27 -27.99
N ASP A 217 -1.73 -7.96 -28.21
CA ASP A 217 -0.51 -7.21 -28.53
C ASP A 217 0.27 -6.82 -27.25
N ALA A 218 -0.41 -6.79 -26.08
CA ALA A 218 0.22 -6.44 -24.81
C ALA A 218 -0.63 -6.89 -23.62
N ILE A 219 -0.06 -6.81 -22.40
CA ILE A 219 -0.72 -7.14 -21.15
C ILE A 219 -0.74 -5.90 -20.23
N LEU A 220 -1.88 -5.62 -19.61
CA LEU A 220 -2.00 -4.74 -18.44
C LEU A 220 -2.40 -5.59 -17.24
N MET A 221 -1.54 -5.67 -16.23
CA MET A 221 -1.85 -6.37 -14.98
C MET A 221 -2.29 -5.37 -13.91
N VAL A 222 -3.53 -5.51 -13.43
CA VAL A 222 -4.02 -4.79 -12.27
C VAL A 222 -3.50 -5.50 -11.02
N THR A 223 -2.86 -4.75 -10.13
CA THR A 223 -2.05 -5.31 -9.04
C THR A 223 -2.84 -5.38 -7.74
N ASP A 224 -3.04 -6.60 -7.25
CA ASP A 224 -3.49 -6.93 -5.90
C ASP A 224 -2.66 -8.09 -5.33
N ILE A 225 -3.05 -8.65 -4.18
CA ILE A 225 -2.29 -9.73 -3.57
C ILE A 225 -2.32 -11.02 -4.41
N LEU A 226 -3.45 -11.34 -5.08
CA LEU A 226 -3.57 -12.54 -5.91
C LEU A 226 -2.63 -12.46 -7.11
N THR A 227 -2.65 -11.32 -7.82
CA THR A 227 -1.79 -11.10 -8.98
C THR A 227 -0.31 -10.95 -8.59
N VAL A 228 0.00 -10.33 -7.44
CA VAL A 228 1.37 -10.22 -6.91
C VAL A 228 1.96 -11.59 -6.55
N LEU A 229 1.21 -12.46 -5.90
CA LEU A 229 1.68 -13.81 -5.58
C LEU A 229 1.93 -14.65 -6.83
N ASN A 230 1.24 -14.37 -7.93
CA ASN A 230 1.40 -15.02 -9.23
C ASN A 230 2.22 -14.20 -10.24
N ARG A 231 2.81 -13.07 -9.83
CA ARG A 231 3.50 -12.13 -10.75
C ARG A 231 4.61 -12.77 -11.57
N LYS A 232 5.36 -13.70 -10.96
CA LYS A 232 6.41 -14.40 -11.70
C LYS A 232 5.86 -15.19 -12.88
N ARG A 233 4.72 -15.86 -12.72
CA ARG A 233 4.05 -16.60 -13.81
C ARG A 233 3.63 -15.65 -14.93
N VAL A 234 3.12 -14.47 -14.59
CA VAL A 234 2.69 -13.45 -15.58
C VAL A 234 3.90 -12.88 -16.32
N ILE A 235 4.98 -12.55 -15.61
CA ILE A 235 6.23 -12.01 -16.18
C ILE A 235 6.88 -13.05 -17.09
N ASP A 236 6.99 -14.31 -16.64
CA ASP A 236 7.57 -15.41 -17.42
C ASP A 236 6.74 -15.66 -18.70
N PHE A 237 5.40 -15.71 -18.60
CA PHE A 237 4.51 -15.84 -19.73
C PHE A 237 4.66 -14.70 -20.75
N ALA A 238 4.71 -13.46 -20.26
CA ALA A 238 4.91 -12.29 -21.10
C ALA A 238 6.25 -12.34 -21.84
N ALA A 239 7.32 -12.77 -21.18
CA ALA A 239 8.64 -12.94 -21.77
C ALA A 239 8.66 -14.07 -22.82
N GLU A 240 8.09 -15.23 -22.52
CA GLU A 240 8.03 -16.40 -23.43
C GLU A 240 7.26 -16.08 -24.71
N HIS A 241 6.15 -15.34 -24.59
CA HIS A 241 5.29 -14.99 -25.72
C HIS A 241 5.63 -13.63 -26.36
N ARG A 242 6.72 -12.99 -25.89
CA ARG A 242 7.16 -11.66 -26.35
C ARG A 242 6.06 -10.58 -26.25
N LEU A 243 5.28 -10.61 -25.18
CA LEU A 243 4.19 -9.65 -24.94
C LEU A 243 4.71 -8.50 -24.08
N PRO A 244 4.73 -7.27 -24.59
CA PRO A 244 4.94 -6.09 -23.74
C PRO A 244 3.91 -6.04 -22.63
N ALA A 245 4.35 -5.75 -21.38
CA ALA A 245 3.45 -5.73 -20.24
C ALA A 245 3.70 -4.50 -19.37
N ILE A 246 2.60 -3.90 -18.88
CA ILE A 246 2.63 -2.79 -17.92
C ILE A 246 2.04 -3.22 -16.58
N TYR A 247 2.69 -2.76 -15.52
CA TYR A 247 2.38 -3.06 -14.12
C TYR A 247 2.13 -1.79 -13.31
N GLU A 248 1.79 -1.93 -12.02
CA GLU A 248 1.52 -0.78 -11.17
C GLU A 248 2.77 -0.25 -10.44
N TYR A 249 3.65 -1.13 -9.97
CA TYR A 249 4.72 -0.73 -9.05
C TYR A 249 6.11 -1.07 -9.61
N ALA A 250 7.08 -0.20 -9.34
CA ALA A 250 8.45 -0.29 -9.85
C ALA A 250 9.17 -1.60 -9.53
N TYR A 251 8.88 -2.24 -8.37
CA TYR A 251 9.48 -3.52 -8.04
C TYR A 251 9.12 -4.64 -9.04
N LEU A 252 7.94 -4.57 -9.70
CA LEU A 252 7.56 -5.52 -10.74
C LEU A 252 8.41 -5.38 -12.01
N THR A 253 8.88 -4.17 -12.29
CA THR A 253 9.86 -3.93 -13.36
C THR A 253 11.23 -4.50 -12.99
N GLN A 254 11.64 -4.42 -11.73
CA GLN A 254 12.86 -5.04 -11.21
C GLN A 254 12.79 -6.58 -11.25
N ASP A 255 11.60 -7.16 -11.02
CA ASP A 255 11.35 -8.62 -11.13
C ASP A 255 11.36 -9.13 -12.59
N GLY A 256 11.55 -8.26 -13.60
CA GLY A 256 11.61 -8.60 -15.01
C GLY A 256 10.46 -8.08 -15.87
N GLY A 257 9.51 -7.35 -15.32
CA GLY A 257 8.46 -6.67 -16.08
C GLY A 257 9.02 -5.60 -17.00
N LEU A 258 8.33 -5.29 -18.11
CA LEU A 258 8.80 -4.30 -19.08
C LEU A 258 8.73 -2.88 -18.54
N MET A 259 7.57 -2.49 -17.99
CA MET A 259 7.34 -1.15 -17.46
C MET A 259 6.29 -1.14 -16.37
N SER A 260 6.35 -0.12 -15.53
CA SER A 260 5.34 0.11 -14.51
C SER A 260 5.08 1.61 -14.33
N TYR A 261 3.87 1.95 -13.92
CA TYR A 261 3.52 3.32 -13.54
C TYR A 261 2.59 3.33 -12.34
N GLY A 262 3.00 3.93 -11.26
CA GLY A 262 2.22 3.99 -10.04
C GLY A 262 2.84 4.85 -8.95
N PRO A 263 2.19 4.93 -7.78
CA PRO A 263 2.72 5.69 -6.67
C PRO A 263 3.89 4.96 -6.01
N ASP A 264 4.79 5.73 -5.40
CA ASP A 264 5.83 5.18 -4.53
C ASP A 264 5.21 4.55 -3.27
N VAL A 265 5.31 3.23 -3.19
CA VAL A 265 4.76 2.43 -2.07
C VAL A 265 5.42 2.79 -0.74
N ALA A 266 6.72 3.11 -0.75
CA ALA A 266 7.43 3.50 0.47
C ALA A 266 6.92 4.84 1.00
N ALA A 267 6.64 5.81 0.11
CA ALA A 267 6.03 7.09 0.48
C ALA A 267 4.59 6.92 1.01
N ILE A 268 3.80 6.00 0.45
CA ILE A 268 2.46 5.67 0.99
C ILE A 268 2.58 5.18 2.43
N PHE A 269 3.48 4.26 2.72
CA PHE A 269 3.67 3.73 4.07
C PHE A 269 4.24 4.76 5.04
N ASP A 270 5.10 5.67 4.59
CA ASP A 270 5.60 6.75 5.44
C ASP A 270 4.47 7.71 5.84
N ARG A 271 3.62 8.12 4.89
CA ARG A 271 2.44 8.94 5.15
C ARG A 271 1.46 8.25 6.10
N ALA A 272 1.17 6.97 5.88
CA ALA A 272 0.30 6.17 6.74
C ALA A 272 0.84 6.07 8.18
N ALA A 273 2.15 5.86 8.34
CA ALA A 273 2.79 5.90 9.66
C ALA A 273 2.69 7.29 10.32
N GLY A 274 2.77 8.37 9.53
CA GLY A 274 2.56 9.74 10.01
C GLY A 274 1.12 9.99 10.50
N LEU A 275 0.12 9.48 9.77
CA LEU A 275 -1.28 9.56 10.20
C LEU A 275 -1.51 8.74 11.47
N ALA A 276 -0.98 7.52 11.53
CA ALA A 276 -1.06 6.69 12.73
C ALA A 276 -0.35 7.33 13.94
N ASP A 277 0.81 7.95 13.76
CA ASP A 277 1.51 8.71 14.81
C ASP A 277 0.65 9.85 15.37
N ARG A 278 -0.04 10.61 14.52
CA ARG A 278 -0.98 11.65 14.93
C ARG A 278 -2.13 11.08 15.75
N ILE A 279 -2.68 9.92 15.35
CA ILE A 279 -3.74 9.22 16.10
C ILE A 279 -3.21 8.75 17.46
N LEU A 280 -2.04 8.14 17.54
CA LEU A 280 -1.43 7.72 18.80
C LEU A 280 -1.18 8.89 19.75
N LYS A 281 -0.96 10.10 19.22
CA LYS A 281 -0.82 11.35 19.96
C LYS A 281 -2.14 12.05 20.26
N GLY A 282 -3.28 11.43 19.94
CA GLY A 282 -4.61 11.88 20.32
C GLY A 282 -5.41 12.61 19.24
N ALA A 283 -4.94 12.62 17.98
CA ALA A 283 -5.75 13.13 16.88
C ALA A 283 -6.96 12.20 16.63
N ASN A 284 -8.11 12.79 16.35
CA ASN A 284 -9.29 12.03 15.94
C ASN A 284 -9.17 11.65 14.46
N PRO A 285 -9.27 10.37 14.07
CA PRO A 285 -9.20 9.95 12.69
C PRO A 285 -10.24 10.63 11.78
N ALA A 286 -11.42 10.96 12.31
CA ALA A 286 -12.46 11.65 11.53
C ALA A 286 -12.05 13.05 11.05
N ASP A 287 -11.09 13.69 11.72
CA ASP A 287 -10.57 15.02 11.40
C ASP A 287 -9.30 14.95 10.49
N LEU A 288 -8.85 13.74 10.18
CA LEU A 288 -7.70 13.49 9.33
C LEU A 288 -8.17 13.18 7.90
N PRO A 289 -7.90 14.05 6.91
CA PRO A 289 -8.26 13.76 5.52
C PRO A 289 -7.50 12.53 4.99
N LEU A 290 -8.09 11.86 4.00
CA LEU A 290 -7.34 10.91 3.18
C LEU A 290 -6.29 11.67 2.37
N GLU A 291 -5.04 11.27 2.50
CA GLU A 291 -3.94 11.87 1.77
C GLU A 291 -3.85 11.28 0.35
N LEU A 292 -3.39 12.08 -0.61
CA LEU A 292 -3.11 11.64 -1.97
C LEU A 292 -1.61 11.46 -2.17
N PRO A 293 -1.17 10.53 -3.05
CA PRO A 293 0.22 10.44 -3.46
C PRO A 293 0.62 11.75 -4.14
N THR A 294 1.85 12.17 -3.90
CA THR A 294 2.42 13.37 -4.53
C THR A 294 3.48 13.04 -5.57
N HIS A 295 3.88 11.78 -5.62
CA HIS A 295 4.89 11.28 -6.55
C HIS A 295 4.41 9.99 -7.19
N PHE A 296 4.54 9.91 -8.49
CA PHE A 296 4.27 8.74 -9.32
C PHE A 296 5.54 8.41 -10.07
N GLU A 297 5.86 7.14 -10.17
CA GLU A 297 7.08 6.64 -10.78
C GLU A 297 6.76 5.86 -12.06
N LEU A 298 7.37 6.27 -13.17
CA LEU A 298 7.46 5.47 -14.39
C LEU A 298 8.79 4.73 -14.35
N ALA A 299 8.74 3.41 -14.20
CA ALA A 299 9.92 2.55 -14.30
C ALA A 299 9.90 1.75 -15.60
N VAL A 300 11.07 1.61 -16.23
CA VAL A 300 11.24 0.83 -17.45
C VAL A 300 12.43 -0.14 -17.33
N ASN A 301 12.33 -1.30 -18.00
CA ASN A 301 13.38 -2.32 -18.03
C ASN A 301 13.89 -2.50 -19.45
N LEU A 302 15.08 -1.98 -19.72
CA LEU A 302 15.71 -2.05 -21.05
C LEU A 302 16.19 -3.46 -21.39
N LYS A 303 16.55 -4.29 -20.40
CA LYS A 303 16.85 -5.71 -20.63
C LYS A 303 15.64 -6.44 -21.18
N THR A 304 14.47 -6.21 -20.55
CA THR A 304 13.21 -6.80 -20.99
C THR A 304 12.78 -6.25 -22.34
N ALA A 305 12.89 -4.93 -22.58
CA ALA A 305 12.61 -4.35 -23.88
C ALA A 305 13.47 -4.99 -24.99
N LYS A 306 14.77 -5.15 -24.75
CA LYS A 306 15.68 -5.83 -25.67
C LYS A 306 15.31 -7.30 -25.90
N ALA A 307 14.93 -8.03 -24.85
CA ALA A 307 14.51 -9.43 -24.97
C ALA A 307 13.21 -9.60 -25.78
N LEU A 308 12.34 -8.58 -25.74
CA LEU A 308 11.09 -8.50 -26.51
C LEU A 308 11.32 -8.00 -27.95
N ASP A 309 12.55 -7.63 -28.31
CA ASP A 309 12.89 -6.95 -29.59
C ASP A 309 12.09 -5.65 -29.77
N LEU A 310 11.85 -4.94 -28.67
CA LEU A 310 11.09 -3.70 -28.60
C LEU A 310 12.02 -2.51 -28.38
N THR A 311 11.94 -1.52 -29.25
CA THR A 311 12.57 -0.22 -29.04
C THR A 311 11.56 0.72 -28.40
N LEU A 312 11.78 1.09 -27.14
CA LEU A 312 10.93 2.07 -26.47
C LEU A 312 11.12 3.46 -27.09
N PRO A 313 10.04 4.21 -27.34
CA PRO A 313 10.12 5.58 -27.82
C PRO A 313 10.90 6.48 -26.87
N GLU A 314 11.64 7.47 -27.41
CA GLU A 314 12.40 8.43 -26.61
C GLU A 314 11.51 9.17 -25.59
N ALA A 315 10.26 9.47 -25.95
CA ALA A 315 9.32 10.10 -25.07
C ALA A 315 9.04 9.29 -23.79
N ILE A 316 9.02 7.96 -23.86
CA ILE A 316 8.88 7.07 -22.68
C ILE A 316 10.18 7.10 -21.86
N LEU A 317 11.34 7.04 -22.50
CA LEU A 317 12.64 7.01 -21.81
C LEU A 317 12.93 8.31 -21.07
N VAL A 318 12.57 9.47 -21.64
CA VAL A 318 12.72 10.80 -21.02
C VAL A 318 11.78 10.96 -19.82
N GLN A 319 10.59 10.33 -19.87
CA GLN A 319 9.63 10.37 -18.76
C GLN A 319 9.96 9.37 -17.64
N ALA A 320 10.85 8.39 -17.89
CA ALA A 320 11.15 7.35 -16.91
C ALA A 320 11.93 7.91 -15.72
N ASP A 321 11.40 7.69 -14.52
CA ASP A 321 12.04 8.04 -13.25
C ASP A 321 13.12 7.01 -12.87
N SER A 322 12.92 5.75 -13.27
CA SER A 322 13.89 4.66 -13.06
C SER A 322 14.02 3.75 -14.27
N VAL A 323 15.27 3.31 -14.53
CA VAL A 323 15.63 2.45 -15.66
C VAL A 323 16.43 1.26 -15.16
N VAL A 324 15.98 0.05 -15.48
CA VAL A 324 16.72 -1.20 -15.25
C VAL A 324 17.51 -1.52 -16.50
N GLU A 325 18.86 -1.54 -16.38
CA GLU A 325 19.82 -1.82 -17.45
C GLU A 325 20.44 -3.22 -17.34
#